data_b658e5002349db7646d46226b4c7d27b
#
_entry.id   b658e5002349db7646d46226b4c7d27b
#
_cell.length_a   1.000
_cell.length_b   1.000
_cell.length_c   1.000
_cell.angle_alpha   90.00
_cell.angle_beta   90.00
_cell.angle_gamma   90.00
#
_symmetry.space_group_name_H-M   'P 1'
#
loop_
_entity.id
_entity.type
_entity.pdbx_description
1 polymer ?
#
loop_
_entity_poly.entity_id
_entity_poly.type
_entity_poly.pdbx_seq_one_letter_code
_entity_poly.pdbx_strand_id
1 'polypeptide(L)'
;MTAPDASNDSSATPDYAVRNSAIHGRGVFARRKIRAGTLVLEYLGQRIAYDQACDEAAARESMTGTESNHTFLFSLEDGRVIDGGRDGNDARWINHCCEPNCEAREEGGRIFIHALRDILRGEELNYDYGLVLDERYTPALKRAHECRCGTPSCRHTMLAPKRKARKKA
;
A
#
# COMPACT_ATOMS: atom_id res chain seq x y z
N MET A 1 33.50 -22.51 7.98
CA MET A 1 32.24 -21.88 8.46
C MET A 1 31.45 -21.52 7.22
N THR A 2 30.56 -22.40 6.80
CA THR A 2 29.72 -22.28 5.59
C THR A 2 28.47 -21.49 5.94
N ALA A 3 28.22 -20.40 5.22
CA ALA A 3 26.96 -19.65 5.30
C ALA A 3 25.80 -20.54 4.81
N PRO A 4 24.60 -20.46 5.40
CA PRO A 4 23.46 -21.19 4.89
C PRO A 4 22.98 -20.56 3.59
N ASP A 5 22.93 -21.38 2.57
CA ASP A 5 22.38 -21.15 1.25
C ASP A 5 20.89 -20.87 1.38
N ALA A 6 20.46 -19.65 1.06
CA ALA A 6 19.05 -19.29 0.98
C ALA A 6 18.50 -19.79 -0.36
N SER A 7 18.26 -21.10 -0.45
CA SER A 7 17.51 -21.68 -1.56
C SER A 7 16.08 -21.18 -1.51
N ASN A 8 15.79 -20.24 -2.40
CA ASN A 8 14.44 -19.75 -2.70
C ASN A 8 13.64 -20.88 -3.37
N ASP A 9 12.91 -21.65 -2.57
CA ASP A 9 11.99 -22.67 -3.06
C ASP A 9 10.74 -21.98 -3.66
N SER A 10 10.81 -21.75 -4.96
CA SER A 10 9.76 -21.09 -5.77
C SER A 10 8.49 -21.92 -5.98
N SER A 11 8.34 -23.06 -5.29
CA SER A 11 7.18 -23.96 -5.46
C SER A 11 6.13 -23.87 -4.34
N ALA A 12 6.38 -23.14 -3.26
CA ALA A 12 5.43 -23.02 -2.16
C ALA A 12 4.26 -22.10 -2.52
N THR A 13 3.04 -22.59 -2.43
CA THR A 13 1.83 -21.78 -2.57
C THR A 13 1.86 -20.64 -1.54
N PRO A 14 1.69 -19.36 -1.96
CA PRO A 14 1.77 -18.24 -1.03
C PRO A 14 0.72 -18.32 0.08
N ASP A 15 1.05 -17.76 1.24
CA ASP A 15 0.19 -17.73 2.44
C ASP A 15 -1.05 -16.84 2.29
N TYR A 16 -1.20 -16.21 1.12
CA TYR A 16 -2.28 -15.30 0.80
C TYR A 16 -2.92 -15.63 -0.56
N ALA A 17 -4.07 -15.03 -0.83
CA ALA A 17 -4.76 -15.09 -2.10
C ALA A 17 -5.47 -13.77 -2.39
N VAL A 18 -5.57 -13.40 -3.66
CA VAL A 18 -6.33 -12.23 -4.11
C VAL A 18 -7.78 -12.61 -4.34
N ARG A 19 -8.72 -11.81 -3.78
CA ARG A 19 -10.17 -12.00 -3.88
C ARG A 19 -10.87 -10.65 -4.02
N ASN A 20 -12.18 -10.65 -4.25
CA ASN A 20 -12.98 -9.43 -4.12
C ASN A 20 -12.99 -8.96 -2.66
N SER A 21 -12.86 -7.65 -2.46
CA SER A 21 -12.81 -7.00 -1.16
C SER A 21 -14.08 -6.21 -0.89
N ALA A 22 -14.53 -6.21 0.37
CA ALA A 22 -15.59 -5.32 0.83
C ALA A 22 -15.11 -3.87 1.01
N ILE A 23 -13.79 -3.64 1.14
CA ILE A 23 -13.21 -2.30 1.28
C ILE A 23 -13.24 -1.61 -0.08
N HIS A 24 -12.56 -2.23 -1.07
CA HIS A 24 -12.52 -1.71 -2.43
C HIS A 24 -12.01 -2.78 -3.42
N GLY A 25 -12.74 -2.98 -4.52
CA GLY A 25 -12.35 -3.81 -5.66
C GLY A 25 -11.79 -5.19 -5.27
N ARG A 26 -10.49 -5.37 -5.41
CA ARG A 26 -9.76 -6.59 -5.02
C ARG A 26 -9.02 -6.36 -3.70
N GLY A 27 -8.76 -7.44 -2.97
CA GLY A 27 -7.97 -7.44 -1.75
C GLY A 27 -7.12 -8.68 -1.63
N VAL A 28 -6.14 -8.66 -0.74
CA VAL A 28 -5.25 -9.78 -0.42
C VAL A 28 -5.71 -10.39 0.90
N PHE A 29 -5.94 -11.70 0.94
CA PHE A 29 -6.51 -12.41 2.08
C PHE A 29 -5.59 -13.53 2.53
N ALA A 30 -5.40 -13.67 3.84
CA ALA A 30 -4.61 -14.75 4.41
C ALA A 30 -5.25 -16.12 4.12
N ARG A 31 -4.48 -17.06 3.56
CA ARG A 31 -4.90 -18.46 3.32
C ARG A 31 -4.70 -19.34 4.55
N ARG A 32 -3.78 -18.97 5.41
CA ARG A 32 -3.48 -19.59 6.71
C ARG A 32 -3.15 -18.50 7.73
N LYS A 33 -2.97 -18.86 8.98
CA LYS A 33 -2.52 -17.92 10.01
C LYS A 33 -1.13 -17.39 9.66
N ILE A 34 -0.97 -16.06 9.65
CA ILE A 34 0.31 -15.34 9.50
C ILE A 34 0.65 -14.76 10.88
N ARG A 35 1.85 -15.04 11.38
CA ARG A 35 2.27 -14.54 12.70
C ARG A 35 2.72 -13.09 12.64
N ALA A 36 2.58 -12.36 13.74
CA ALA A 36 3.16 -11.03 13.90
C ALA A 36 4.65 -11.02 13.55
N GLY A 37 5.11 -9.97 12.87
CA GLY A 37 6.49 -9.80 12.42
C GLY A 37 6.88 -10.58 11.16
N THR A 38 6.01 -11.45 10.63
CA THR A 38 6.29 -12.18 9.38
C THR A 38 6.39 -11.23 8.21
N LEU A 39 7.45 -11.36 7.41
CA LEU A 39 7.50 -10.79 6.05
C LEU A 39 6.50 -11.55 5.18
N VAL A 40 5.47 -10.87 4.70
CA VAL A 40 4.40 -11.49 3.91
C VAL A 40 4.76 -11.50 2.43
N LEU A 41 5.11 -10.34 1.88
CA LEU A 41 5.54 -10.19 0.49
C LEU A 41 6.24 -8.85 0.28
N GLU A 42 6.98 -8.74 -0.84
CA GLU A 42 7.55 -7.48 -1.32
C GLU A 42 6.54 -6.78 -2.25
N TYR A 43 6.48 -5.45 -2.20
CA TYR A 43 5.74 -4.66 -3.17
C TYR A 43 6.60 -4.48 -4.43
N LEU A 44 6.24 -5.16 -5.51
CA LEU A 44 6.97 -5.10 -6.78
C LEU A 44 6.29 -4.18 -7.78
N GLY A 45 7.08 -3.64 -8.70
CA GLY A 45 6.65 -2.82 -9.81
C GLY A 45 7.81 -2.10 -10.48
N GLN A 46 7.49 -1.40 -11.56
CA GLN A 46 8.48 -0.60 -12.26
C GLN A 46 8.84 0.65 -11.43
N ARG A 47 10.14 0.93 -11.29
CA ARG A 47 10.62 2.15 -10.62
C ARG A 47 10.70 3.27 -11.62
N ILE A 48 10.01 4.37 -11.33
CA ILE A 48 9.98 5.57 -12.18
C ILE A 48 10.21 6.82 -11.33
N ALA A 49 10.58 7.93 -11.97
CA ALA A 49 10.66 9.23 -11.30
C ALA A 49 9.26 9.71 -10.91
N TYR A 50 9.15 10.44 -9.81
CA TYR A 50 7.86 10.96 -9.33
C TYR A 50 7.19 11.85 -10.38
N ASP A 51 7.94 12.76 -11.03
CA ASP A 51 7.40 13.65 -12.07
C ASP A 51 6.83 12.85 -13.25
N GLN A 52 7.53 11.80 -13.68
CA GLN A 52 7.03 10.89 -14.71
C GLN A 52 5.70 10.23 -14.30
N ALA A 53 5.59 9.80 -13.05
CA ALA A 53 4.35 9.20 -12.54
C ALA A 53 3.19 10.21 -12.56
N CYS A 54 3.45 11.47 -12.21
CA CYS A 54 2.46 12.55 -12.24
C CYS A 54 2.00 12.86 -13.66
N ASP A 55 2.94 13.00 -14.62
CA ASP A 55 2.63 13.28 -16.02
C ASP A 55 1.78 12.17 -16.65
N GLU A 56 2.12 10.92 -16.36
CA GLU A 56 1.37 9.76 -16.85
C GLU A 56 -0.02 9.64 -16.21
N ALA A 57 -0.18 9.98 -14.94
CA ALA A 57 -1.48 10.02 -14.26
C ALA A 57 -2.38 11.09 -14.90
N ALA A 58 -1.86 12.30 -15.12
CA ALA A 58 -2.57 13.40 -15.78
C ALA A 58 -2.96 13.04 -17.22
N ALA A 59 -2.08 12.38 -17.98
CA ALA A 59 -2.38 11.93 -19.33
C ALA A 59 -3.53 10.89 -19.36
N ARG A 60 -3.54 9.92 -18.43
CA ARG A 60 -4.62 8.93 -18.31
C ARG A 60 -5.96 9.58 -17.97
N GLU A 61 -5.98 10.53 -17.05
CA GLU A 61 -7.18 11.29 -16.66
C GLU A 61 -7.76 12.05 -17.85
N SER A 62 -6.89 12.74 -18.62
CA SER A 62 -7.29 13.45 -19.83
C SER A 62 -7.90 12.53 -20.90
N MET A 63 -7.43 11.31 -21.03
CA MET A 63 -7.91 10.33 -22.01
C MET A 63 -9.22 9.64 -21.60
N THR A 64 -9.42 9.40 -20.31
CA THR A 64 -10.56 8.61 -19.81
C THR A 64 -11.68 9.46 -19.26
N GLY A 65 -11.44 10.75 -18.99
CA GLY A 65 -12.41 11.67 -18.34
C GLY A 65 -12.83 11.21 -16.93
N THR A 66 -12.13 10.23 -16.36
CA THR A 66 -12.44 9.68 -15.04
C THR A 66 -11.22 9.89 -14.16
N GLU A 67 -11.38 10.63 -13.05
CA GLU A 67 -10.38 10.65 -11.98
C GLU A 67 -10.20 9.21 -11.47
N SER A 68 -9.17 8.53 -11.99
CA SER A 68 -8.81 7.20 -11.51
C SER A 68 -7.96 7.37 -10.25
N ASN A 69 -8.61 7.39 -9.08
CA ASN A 69 -7.94 7.35 -7.78
C ASN A 69 -7.23 6.01 -7.51
N HIS A 70 -7.19 5.12 -8.50
CA HIS A 70 -6.50 3.83 -8.47
C HIS A 70 -5.10 4.00 -9.06
N THR A 71 -4.22 4.57 -8.28
CA THR A 71 -2.79 4.52 -8.59
C THR A 71 -2.16 3.43 -7.73
N PHE A 72 -1.54 2.44 -8.37
CA PHE A 72 -0.71 1.44 -7.70
C PHE A 72 0.71 2.00 -7.45
N LEU A 73 0.80 3.28 -7.07
CA LEU A 73 2.07 3.97 -6.88
C LEU A 73 2.47 3.92 -5.41
N PHE A 74 3.70 3.49 -5.14
CA PHE A 74 4.30 3.52 -3.82
C PHE A 74 5.49 4.48 -3.82
N SER A 75 5.44 5.55 -3.01
CA SER A 75 6.52 6.54 -2.93
C SER A 75 7.70 6.00 -2.11
N LEU A 76 8.92 6.23 -2.61
CA LEU A 76 10.18 5.88 -1.96
C LEU A 76 10.82 7.10 -1.30
N GLU A 77 11.66 6.87 -0.28
CA GLU A 77 12.39 7.93 0.43
C GLU A 77 13.35 8.71 -0.48
N ASP A 78 13.83 8.08 -1.56
CA ASP A 78 14.73 8.71 -2.55
C ASP A 78 14.00 9.59 -3.59
N GLY A 79 12.68 9.78 -3.45
CA GLY A 79 11.85 10.59 -4.33
C GLY A 79 11.40 9.87 -5.61
N ARG A 80 11.70 8.59 -5.77
CA ARG A 80 11.13 7.75 -6.84
C ARG A 80 9.82 7.12 -6.38
N VAL A 81 9.14 6.44 -7.29
CA VAL A 81 7.95 5.65 -7.01
C VAL A 81 8.07 4.25 -7.63
N ILE A 82 7.42 3.28 -7.01
CA ILE A 82 7.19 1.96 -7.59
C ILE A 82 5.78 1.96 -8.18
N ASP A 83 5.67 1.76 -9.49
CA ASP A 83 4.38 1.56 -10.17
C ASP A 83 4.03 0.07 -10.20
N GLY A 84 3.24 -0.38 -9.24
CA GLY A 84 2.75 -1.76 -9.16
C GLY A 84 1.75 -2.13 -10.27
N GLY A 85 1.32 -1.17 -11.06
CA GLY A 85 0.53 -1.42 -12.28
C GLY A 85 1.36 -1.98 -13.42
N ARG A 86 2.70 -1.83 -13.36
CA ARG A 86 3.67 -2.30 -14.35
C ARG A 86 4.64 -3.27 -13.68
N ASP A 87 4.71 -4.48 -14.19
CA ASP A 87 5.59 -5.54 -13.65
C ASP A 87 5.39 -5.80 -12.14
N GLY A 88 4.20 -5.44 -11.63
CA GLY A 88 3.85 -5.58 -10.22
C GLY A 88 3.35 -6.97 -9.87
N ASN A 89 3.24 -7.22 -8.58
CA ASN A 89 2.71 -8.47 -8.02
C ASN A 89 1.39 -8.23 -7.26
N ASP A 90 0.95 -9.23 -6.52
CA ASP A 90 -0.32 -9.18 -5.76
C ASP A 90 -0.33 -8.13 -4.64
N ALA A 91 0.82 -7.62 -4.20
CA ALA A 91 0.92 -6.58 -3.17
C ALA A 91 0.12 -5.31 -3.54
N ARG A 92 0.01 -5.00 -4.82
CA ARG A 92 -0.77 -3.86 -5.33
C ARG A 92 -2.25 -3.90 -4.94
N TRP A 93 -2.77 -5.08 -4.61
CA TRP A 93 -4.16 -5.26 -4.21
C TRP A 93 -4.40 -5.16 -2.70
N ILE A 94 -3.35 -4.92 -1.90
CA ILE A 94 -3.51 -4.70 -0.46
C ILE A 94 -4.18 -3.35 -0.24
N ASN A 95 -5.37 -3.35 0.35
CA ASN A 95 -6.16 -2.16 0.58
C ASN A 95 -5.66 -1.34 1.78
N HIS A 96 -6.04 -0.06 1.80
CA HIS A 96 -5.80 0.81 2.94
C HIS A 96 -6.72 0.48 4.11
N CYS A 97 -6.18 0.58 5.33
CA CYS A 97 -6.96 0.57 6.57
C CYS A 97 -6.39 1.56 7.59
N CYS A 98 -7.28 2.23 8.33
CA CYS A 98 -6.89 3.16 9.41
C CYS A 98 -6.45 2.44 10.69
N GLU A 99 -6.82 1.16 10.85
CA GLU A 99 -6.37 0.22 11.90
C GLU A 99 -5.75 -1.01 11.20
N PRO A 100 -4.53 -0.88 10.66
CA PRO A 100 -3.98 -1.90 9.78
C PRO A 100 -3.48 -3.14 10.54
N ASN A 101 -3.45 -4.28 9.83
CA ASN A 101 -2.81 -5.51 10.32
C ASN A 101 -1.43 -5.77 9.71
N CYS A 102 -1.03 -4.94 8.73
CA CYS A 102 0.30 -4.96 8.13
C CYS A 102 0.91 -3.55 8.15
N GLU A 103 2.22 -3.49 7.93
CA GLU A 103 2.95 -2.27 7.65
C GLU A 103 3.86 -2.45 6.43
N ALA A 104 4.08 -1.37 5.70
CA ALA A 104 5.05 -1.32 4.63
C ALA A 104 6.35 -0.71 5.16
N ARG A 105 7.48 -1.38 4.96
CA ARG A 105 8.82 -0.92 5.35
C ARG A 105 9.67 -0.75 4.12
N GLU A 106 10.36 0.39 4.03
CA GLU A 106 11.38 0.59 3.00
C GLU A 106 12.74 0.11 3.51
N GLU A 107 13.38 -0.79 2.77
CA GLU A 107 14.70 -1.31 3.04
C GLU A 107 15.52 -1.29 1.76
N GLY A 108 16.53 -0.42 1.69
CA GLY A 108 17.38 -0.30 0.50
C GLY A 108 16.63 0.04 -0.80
N GLY A 109 15.59 0.87 -0.73
CA GLY A 109 14.74 1.26 -1.85
C GLY A 109 13.80 0.17 -2.32
N ARG A 110 13.55 -0.85 -1.51
CA ARG A 110 12.57 -1.93 -1.71
C ARG A 110 11.51 -1.84 -0.64
N ILE A 111 10.28 -2.18 -0.96
CA ILE A 111 9.15 -2.13 -0.02
C ILE A 111 8.74 -3.54 0.37
N PHE A 112 8.77 -3.81 1.66
CA PHE A 112 8.40 -5.08 2.26
C PHE A 112 7.17 -4.94 3.16
N ILE A 113 6.20 -5.81 2.97
CA ILE A 113 4.95 -5.83 3.76
C ILE A 113 5.10 -6.85 4.90
N HIS A 114 5.04 -6.35 6.13
CA HIS A 114 5.16 -7.15 7.35
C HIS A 114 3.84 -7.18 8.13
N ALA A 115 3.53 -8.31 8.73
CA ALA A 115 2.40 -8.44 9.64
C ALA A 115 2.69 -7.71 10.97
N LEU A 116 1.82 -6.77 11.37
CA LEU A 116 1.90 -6.05 12.66
C LEU A 116 1.41 -6.89 13.84
N ARG A 117 0.46 -7.78 13.59
CA ARG A 117 -0.14 -8.70 14.55
C ARG A 117 -0.35 -10.06 13.90
N ASP A 118 -0.77 -11.04 14.69
CA ASP A 118 -1.29 -12.28 14.13
C ASP A 118 -2.49 -11.98 13.23
N ILE A 119 -2.47 -12.50 12.00
CA ILE A 119 -3.54 -12.40 11.02
C ILE A 119 -4.13 -13.78 10.85
N LEU A 120 -5.43 -13.93 11.06
CA LEU A 120 -6.11 -15.22 10.98
C LEU A 120 -6.43 -15.58 9.53
N ARG A 121 -6.62 -16.87 9.26
CA ARG A 121 -7.09 -17.34 7.96
C ARG A 121 -8.39 -16.64 7.56
N GLY A 122 -8.41 -16.09 6.37
CA GLY A 122 -9.56 -15.39 5.81
C GLY A 122 -9.60 -13.88 6.10
N GLU A 123 -8.74 -13.36 6.99
CA GLU A 123 -8.62 -11.92 7.18
C GLU A 123 -8.00 -11.25 5.95
N GLU A 124 -8.50 -10.06 5.60
CA GLU A 124 -7.90 -9.22 4.58
C GLU A 124 -6.66 -8.51 5.12
N LEU A 125 -5.55 -8.58 4.38
CA LEU A 125 -4.33 -7.84 4.64
C LEU A 125 -4.53 -6.38 4.25
N ASN A 126 -4.09 -5.48 5.10
CA ASN A 126 -4.18 -4.05 4.84
C ASN A 126 -3.06 -3.29 5.55
N TYR A 127 -2.69 -2.13 5.00
CA TYR A 127 -1.76 -1.21 5.65
C TYR A 127 -2.23 0.23 5.53
N ASP A 128 -1.74 1.11 6.39
CA ASP A 128 -2.03 2.55 6.27
C ASP A 128 -1.20 3.13 5.13
N TYR A 129 -1.85 3.61 4.08
CA TYR A 129 -1.16 4.21 2.94
C TYR A 129 -0.40 5.48 3.31
N GLY A 130 -0.82 6.16 4.39
CA GLY A 130 -0.14 7.35 4.90
C GLY A 130 0.00 8.45 3.85
N LEU A 131 -0.97 8.61 2.96
CA LEU A 131 -0.87 9.55 1.85
C LEU A 131 -0.68 10.98 2.34
N VAL A 132 0.40 11.60 1.90
CA VAL A 132 0.72 13.02 2.20
C VAL A 132 0.68 13.81 0.91
N LEU A 133 -0.13 14.86 0.88
CA LEU A 133 -0.20 15.82 -0.21
C LEU A 133 0.23 17.19 0.30
N ASP A 134 0.97 17.94 -0.50
CA ASP A 134 1.50 19.26 -0.10
C ASP A 134 0.40 20.31 0.03
N GLU A 135 -0.71 20.14 -0.67
CA GLU A 135 -1.84 21.04 -0.64
C GLU A 135 -2.67 20.97 0.66
N ARG A 136 -3.48 22.02 0.88
CA ARG A 136 -4.39 22.05 2.04
C ARG A 136 -5.46 20.97 1.91
N TYR A 137 -5.68 20.17 2.97
CA TYR A 137 -6.72 19.14 3.00
C TYR A 137 -8.12 19.76 3.11
N THR A 138 -8.73 20.01 1.96
CA THR A 138 -10.13 20.48 1.87
C THR A 138 -11.12 19.31 2.07
N PRO A 139 -12.40 19.58 2.38
CA PRO A 139 -13.42 18.52 2.41
C PRO A 139 -13.56 17.79 1.07
N ALA A 140 -13.37 18.47 -0.06
CA ALA A 140 -13.40 17.87 -1.40
C ALA A 140 -12.24 16.88 -1.57
N LEU A 141 -11.02 17.30 -1.22
CA LEU A 141 -9.83 16.46 -1.30
C LEU A 141 -9.94 15.21 -0.42
N LYS A 142 -10.48 15.35 0.81
CA LYS A 142 -10.71 14.21 1.70
C LYS A 142 -11.72 13.24 1.13
N ARG A 143 -12.77 13.70 0.45
CA ARG A 143 -13.74 12.84 -0.25
C ARG A 143 -13.12 12.14 -1.45
N ALA A 144 -12.28 12.83 -2.22
CA ALA A 144 -11.55 12.21 -3.33
C ALA A 144 -10.65 11.05 -2.86
N HIS A 145 -10.16 11.12 -1.60
CA HIS A 145 -9.35 10.07 -0.96
C HIS A 145 -10.13 9.38 0.17
N GLU A 146 -11.41 9.09 -0.05
CA GLU A 146 -12.28 8.47 0.95
C GLU A 146 -11.75 7.09 1.38
N CYS A 147 -11.74 6.84 2.70
CA CYS A 147 -11.45 5.54 3.28
C CYS A 147 -12.75 4.80 3.61
N ARG A 148 -12.84 3.54 3.21
CA ARG A 148 -13.98 2.64 3.44
C ARG A 148 -13.60 1.42 4.29
N CYS A 149 -12.56 1.51 5.12
CA CYS A 149 -12.09 0.36 5.91
C CYS A 149 -13.08 -0.13 6.96
N GLY A 150 -14.06 0.69 7.37
CA GLY A 150 -15.13 0.30 8.31
C GLY A 150 -14.67 0.09 9.75
N THR A 151 -13.43 0.45 10.10
CA THR A 151 -12.94 0.32 11.50
C THR A 151 -13.49 1.41 12.40
N PRO A 152 -13.61 1.18 13.73
CA PRO A 152 -14.16 2.17 14.67
C PRO A 152 -13.41 3.50 14.69
N SER A 153 -12.09 3.50 14.51
CA SER A 153 -11.25 4.72 14.46
C SER A 153 -10.97 5.20 13.03
N CYS A 154 -11.81 4.83 12.06
CA CYS A 154 -11.63 5.24 10.67
C CYS A 154 -11.57 6.77 10.53
N ARG A 155 -10.53 7.26 9.86
CA ARG A 155 -10.35 8.70 9.56
C ARG A 155 -11.26 9.21 8.44
N HIS A 156 -12.03 8.33 7.79
CA HIS A 156 -12.83 8.60 6.59
C HIS A 156 -12.03 9.14 5.41
N THR A 157 -10.71 9.07 5.48
CA THR A 157 -9.79 9.44 4.39
C THR A 157 -8.50 8.63 4.50
N MET A 158 -7.89 8.32 3.36
CA MET A 158 -6.57 7.67 3.27
C MET A 158 -5.43 8.67 3.51
N LEU A 159 -5.74 9.97 3.56
CA LEU A 159 -4.73 11.00 3.81
C LEU A 159 -4.21 10.89 5.27
N ALA A 160 -2.90 10.95 5.41
CA ALA A 160 -2.27 11.01 6.72
C ALA A 160 -2.64 12.31 7.46
N PRO A 161 -2.77 12.29 8.80
CA PRO A 161 -2.94 13.52 9.57
C PRO A 161 -1.76 14.47 9.32
N LYS A 162 -2.03 15.73 8.98
CA LYS A 162 -0.95 16.73 8.88
C LYS A 162 -0.30 16.92 10.25
N ARG A 163 1.03 16.78 10.30
CA ARG A 163 1.78 17.11 11.51
C ARG A 163 1.53 18.58 11.86
N LYS A 164 1.04 18.84 13.08
CA LYS A 164 0.98 20.22 13.60
C LYS A 164 2.40 20.77 13.57
N ALA A 165 2.60 21.92 12.90
CA ALA A 165 3.88 22.62 12.96
C ALA A 165 4.22 22.83 14.44
N ARG A 166 5.37 22.33 14.89
CA ARG A 166 5.88 22.65 16.25
C ARG A 166 6.06 24.17 16.29
N LYS A 167 5.25 24.87 17.08
CA LYS A 167 5.55 26.27 17.39
C LYS A 167 6.98 26.29 17.94
N LYS A 168 7.88 26.99 17.22
CA LYS A 168 9.19 27.34 17.79
C LYS A 168 8.89 28.20 19.00
N ALA A 169 9.32 27.73 20.18
CA ALA A 169 9.37 28.52 21.41
C ALA A 169 10.48 29.57 21.27
#